data_f02319ce85652f4a480d24cab7b0a4d2
#
_entry.id   f02319ce85652f4a480d24cab7b0a4d2
#
_cell.length_a   1.000
_cell.length_b   1.000
_cell.length_c   1.000
_cell.angle_alpha   90.00
_cell.angle_beta   90.00
_cell.angle_gamma   90.00
#
_symmetry.space_group_name_H-M   'P 1'
#
loop_
_entity.id
_entity.type
_entity.pdbx_description
1 polymer ?
#
loop_
_entity_poly.entity_id
_entity_poly.type
_entity_poly.pdbx_seq_one_letter_code
_entity_poly.pdbx_strand_id
1 'polypeptide(L)'
;MRPRSTYIALLFLLLTLSSCASGAHRGAVPAQEQTTLRVQNQSWLDMNVFVLRSGQRIRLGMVPGSSTRVLVIPAHVMFGMTPLQFMADPVGSPRTPVSQEITVRPGDQVTLIIPNR
;
A
#
# COMPACT_ATOMS: atom_id res chain seq x y z
N MET A 1 -65.62 17.07 26.36
CA MET A 1 -64.24 17.56 26.42
C MET A 1 -63.35 16.55 25.72
N ARG A 2 -62.76 16.89 24.61
CA ARG A 2 -61.98 15.94 23.83
C ARG A 2 -60.53 16.40 23.83
N PRO A 3 -59.61 15.58 24.33
CA PRO A 3 -58.19 15.94 24.38
C PRO A 3 -57.56 15.72 23.00
N ARG A 4 -57.85 16.64 22.07
CA ARG A 4 -57.19 16.65 20.76
C ARG A 4 -55.80 17.30 20.78
N SER A 5 -55.48 17.93 21.92
CA SER A 5 -54.22 18.67 22.09
C SER A 5 -53.05 17.79 22.52
N THR A 6 -53.30 16.65 23.14
CA THR A 6 -52.26 15.75 23.63
C THR A 6 -51.57 14.95 22.54
N TYR A 7 -52.26 14.66 21.47
CA TYR A 7 -51.65 13.90 20.35
C TYR A 7 -50.71 14.74 19.49
N ILE A 8 -50.95 16.06 19.43
CA ILE A 8 -50.10 16.99 18.71
C ILE A 8 -48.75 17.17 19.41
N ALA A 9 -48.78 17.19 20.76
CA ALA A 9 -47.56 17.28 21.56
C ALA A 9 -46.68 16.01 21.45
N LEU A 10 -47.33 14.85 21.32
CA LEU A 10 -46.63 13.56 21.19
C LEU A 10 -45.99 13.39 19.80
N LEU A 11 -46.64 13.95 18.78
CA LEU A 11 -46.13 13.90 17.41
C LEU A 11 -44.89 14.79 17.18
N PHE A 12 -44.81 15.91 17.93
CA PHE A 12 -43.65 16.79 17.89
C PHE A 12 -42.40 16.23 18.60
N LEU A 13 -42.58 15.34 19.58
CA LEU A 13 -41.48 14.75 20.33
C LEU A 13 -40.75 13.64 19.57
N LEU A 14 -41.35 13.10 18.52
CA LEU A 14 -40.78 12.02 17.71
C LEU A 14 -39.92 12.52 16.56
N LEU A 15 -39.89 13.83 16.28
CA LEU A 15 -39.12 14.40 15.16
C LEU A 15 -37.72 14.92 15.51
N THR A 16 -37.30 14.81 16.75
CA THR A 16 -35.99 15.39 17.18
C THR A 16 -34.84 14.38 17.32
N LEU A 17 -35.02 13.16 16.87
CA LEU A 17 -33.98 12.10 16.97
C LEU A 17 -33.22 11.83 15.70
N SER A 18 -33.25 12.72 14.70
CA SER A 18 -32.54 12.57 13.45
C SER A 18 -31.36 13.52 13.36
N SER A 19 -30.50 13.60 14.36
CA SER A 19 -29.30 14.42 14.29
C SER A 19 -28.14 13.73 14.97
N CYS A 20 -27.66 12.66 14.40
CA CYS A 20 -26.31 12.13 14.67
C CYS A 20 -25.74 11.52 13.42
N ALA A 21 -25.57 12.33 12.39
CA ALA A 21 -24.61 12.05 11.32
C ALA A 21 -23.55 13.16 11.35
N SER A 22 -22.95 13.38 12.50
CA SER A 22 -21.66 14.03 12.55
C SER A 22 -20.66 13.02 12.02
N GLY A 23 -20.60 12.88 10.71
CA GLY A 23 -19.42 12.37 10.05
C GLY A 23 -18.27 13.25 10.52
N ALA A 24 -17.51 12.78 11.51
CA ALA A 24 -16.21 13.30 11.78
C ALA A 24 -15.43 13.14 10.48
N HIS A 25 -15.42 14.17 9.65
CA HIS A 25 -14.34 14.40 8.73
C HIS A 25 -13.11 14.61 9.62
N ARG A 26 -12.57 13.51 10.12
CA ARG A 26 -11.15 13.48 10.43
C ARG A 26 -10.52 13.91 9.13
N GLY A 27 -9.92 15.11 9.13
CA GLY A 27 -9.22 15.61 7.98
C GLY A 27 -8.39 14.44 7.45
N ALA A 28 -8.69 13.96 6.24
CA ALA A 28 -7.89 12.95 5.61
C ALA A 28 -6.50 13.54 5.58
N VAL A 29 -5.59 13.01 6.41
CA VAL A 29 -4.17 13.22 6.23
C VAL A 29 -3.97 12.86 4.77
N PRO A 30 -3.47 13.78 3.90
CA PRO A 30 -3.26 13.46 2.50
C PRO A 30 -2.52 12.14 2.51
N ALA A 31 -3.10 11.11 1.88
CA ALA A 31 -2.44 9.82 1.78
C ALA A 31 -1.09 10.15 1.16
N GLN A 32 -0.02 10.05 1.95
CA GLN A 32 1.33 10.23 1.43
C GLN A 32 1.41 9.26 0.27
N GLU A 33 1.60 9.79 -0.94
CA GLU A 33 1.69 8.96 -2.12
C GLU A 33 2.74 7.89 -1.84
N GLN A 34 2.26 6.66 -1.72
CA GLN A 34 3.13 5.54 -1.35
C GLN A 34 4.11 5.32 -2.49
N THR A 35 5.37 5.26 -2.15
CA THR A 35 6.39 4.85 -3.11
C THR A 35 6.27 3.36 -3.34
N THR A 36 6.19 2.95 -4.59
CA THR A 36 5.93 1.56 -4.94
C THR A 36 6.92 1.01 -5.94
N LEU A 37 7.17 -0.29 -5.84
CA LEU A 37 7.95 -1.08 -6.77
C LEU A 37 7.02 -2.02 -7.53
N ARG A 38 6.85 -1.80 -8.83
CA ARG A 38 6.18 -2.73 -9.72
C ARG A 38 7.17 -3.80 -10.14
N VAL A 39 6.95 -5.05 -9.74
CA VAL A 39 7.81 -6.18 -10.09
C VAL A 39 7.15 -7.00 -11.17
N GLN A 40 7.81 -7.13 -12.31
CA GLN A 40 7.42 -8.00 -13.42
C GLN A 40 8.31 -9.23 -13.38
N ASN A 41 7.79 -10.31 -12.82
CA ASN A 41 8.50 -11.59 -12.75
C ASN A 41 8.21 -12.41 -14.02
N GLN A 42 9.16 -12.43 -14.95
CA GLN A 42 9.10 -13.24 -16.16
C GLN A 42 9.64 -14.66 -15.95
N SER A 43 10.27 -14.91 -14.79
CA SER A 43 10.69 -16.26 -14.41
C SER A 43 9.49 -17.09 -13.99
N TRP A 44 9.58 -18.40 -14.15
CA TRP A 44 8.58 -19.35 -13.65
C TRP A 44 8.68 -19.62 -12.14
N LEU A 45 9.78 -19.16 -11.51
CA LEU A 45 10.01 -19.30 -10.07
C LEU A 45 9.36 -18.14 -9.30
N ASP A 46 8.87 -18.45 -8.10
CA ASP A 46 8.51 -17.43 -7.12
C ASP A 46 9.74 -16.68 -6.64
N MET A 47 9.63 -15.37 -6.46
CA MET A 47 10.73 -14.51 -6.06
C MET A 47 10.43 -13.78 -4.75
N ASN A 48 11.33 -13.88 -3.77
CA ASN A 48 11.36 -12.95 -2.64
C ASN A 48 12.08 -11.68 -3.07
N VAL A 49 11.42 -10.53 -2.91
CA VAL A 49 11.96 -9.23 -3.30
C VAL A 49 12.40 -8.46 -2.08
N PHE A 50 13.61 -7.94 -2.12
CA PHE A 50 14.25 -7.17 -1.06
C PHE A 50 14.74 -5.83 -1.60
N VAL A 51 14.78 -4.83 -0.74
CA VAL A 51 15.59 -3.63 -0.95
C VAL A 51 16.84 -3.73 -0.05
N LEU A 52 17.99 -3.42 -0.63
CA LEU A 52 19.27 -3.40 0.06
C LEU A 52 19.60 -1.97 0.45
N ARG A 53 19.89 -1.75 1.71
CA ARG A 53 20.32 -0.46 2.22
C ARG A 53 21.34 -0.61 3.33
N SER A 54 22.48 0.08 3.20
CA SER A 54 23.54 0.07 4.24
C SER A 54 23.89 -1.33 4.74
N GLY A 55 23.97 -2.31 3.84
CA GLY A 55 24.26 -3.69 4.17
C GLY A 55 23.08 -4.51 4.74
N GLN A 56 21.92 -3.89 4.91
CA GLN A 56 20.71 -4.57 5.37
C GLN A 56 19.82 -4.97 4.20
N ARG A 57 19.20 -6.15 4.33
CA ARG A 57 18.18 -6.66 3.41
C ARG A 57 16.80 -6.47 4.03
N ILE A 58 15.99 -5.63 3.44
CA ILE A 58 14.61 -5.38 3.89
C ILE A 58 13.68 -6.06 2.91
N ARG A 59 12.89 -7.03 3.38
CA ARG A 59 11.95 -7.76 2.53
C ARG A 59 10.76 -6.88 2.19
N LEU A 60 10.46 -6.75 0.90
CA LEU A 60 9.28 -6.04 0.40
C LEU A 60 8.09 -6.99 0.22
N GLY A 61 8.33 -8.20 -0.25
CA GLY A 61 7.29 -9.20 -0.45
C GLY A 61 7.72 -10.34 -1.36
N MET A 62 6.76 -11.18 -1.73
CA MET A 62 6.94 -12.28 -2.67
C MET A 62 6.13 -12.02 -3.94
N VAL A 63 6.73 -12.32 -5.09
CA VAL A 63 6.09 -12.24 -6.41
C VAL A 63 6.08 -13.62 -7.04
N PRO A 64 4.90 -14.21 -7.28
CA PRO A 64 4.79 -15.51 -7.91
C PRO A 64 5.42 -15.55 -9.30
N GLY A 65 5.80 -16.74 -9.75
CA GLY A 65 6.31 -16.95 -11.08
C GLY A 65 5.34 -16.47 -12.15
N SER A 66 5.88 -15.93 -13.25
CA SER A 66 5.11 -15.45 -14.41
C SER A 66 4.02 -14.45 -14.04
N SER A 67 4.26 -13.59 -13.05
CA SER A 67 3.27 -12.62 -12.58
C SER A 67 3.87 -11.22 -12.37
N THR A 68 2.98 -10.25 -12.21
CA THR A 68 3.33 -8.87 -11.87
C THR A 68 2.67 -8.49 -10.55
N ARG A 69 3.43 -7.88 -9.63
CA ARG A 69 2.92 -7.34 -8.37
C ARG A 69 3.48 -5.96 -8.11
N VAL A 70 2.70 -5.18 -7.36
CA VAL A 70 3.13 -3.88 -6.83
C VAL A 70 3.41 -4.07 -5.34
N LEU A 71 4.63 -3.73 -4.93
CA LEU A 71 5.10 -3.82 -3.56
C LEU A 71 5.34 -2.40 -3.03
N VAL A 72 5.08 -2.17 -1.75
CA VAL A 72 5.33 -0.88 -1.10
C VAL A 72 6.79 -0.79 -0.69
N ILE A 73 7.45 0.32 -1.02
CA ILE A 73 8.79 0.65 -0.54
C ILE A 73 8.63 1.43 0.77
N PRO A 74 9.15 0.93 1.90
CA PRO A 74 9.02 1.63 3.18
C PRO A 74 9.67 3.02 3.15
N ALA A 75 8.99 4.02 3.69
CA ALA A 75 9.49 5.41 3.68
C ALA A 75 10.85 5.56 4.38
N HIS A 76 11.12 4.75 5.41
CA HIS A 76 12.36 4.83 6.18
C HIS A 76 13.63 4.40 5.41
N VAL A 77 13.48 3.78 4.23
CA VAL A 77 14.64 3.42 3.38
C VAL A 77 14.99 4.53 2.38
N MET A 78 14.17 5.57 2.30
CA MET A 78 14.34 6.67 1.35
C MET A 78 14.68 7.98 2.07
N PHE A 79 15.63 8.73 1.51
CA PHE A 79 15.97 10.09 1.93
C PHE A 79 16.10 10.95 0.66
N GLY A 80 14.98 11.57 0.25
CA GLY A 80 14.93 12.30 -1.01
C GLY A 80 15.08 11.38 -2.22
N MET A 81 15.74 11.86 -3.26
CA MET A 81 16.10 11.04 -4.43
C MET A 81 17.22 10.08 -4.03
N THR A 82 16.94 8.80 -3.97
CA THR A 82 17.89 7.80 -3.45
C THR A 82 18.07 6.65 -4.44
N PRO A 83 19.32 6.29 -4.80
CA PRO A 83 19.58 5.04 -5.48
C PRO A 83 19.35 3.89 -4.51
N LEU A 84 18.42 3.00 -4.84
CA LEU A 84 18.10 1.81 -4.09
C LEU A 84 18.47 0.57 -4.90
N GLN A 85 19.14 -0.37 -4.25
CA GLN A 85 19.41 -1.66 -4.85
C GLN A 85 18.29 -2.63 -4.49
N PHE A 86 17.62 -3.17 -5.49
CA PHE A 86 16.61 -4.20 -5.33
C PHE A 86 17.19 -5.55 -5.67
N MET A 87 16.78 -6.58 -4.95
CA MET A 87 17.21 -7.96 -5.16
C MET A 87 16.01 -8.88 -5.18
N ALA A 88 15.92 -9.72 -6.18
CA ALA A 88 14.93 -10.79 -6.28
C ALA A 88 15.64 -12.14 -6.11
N ASP A 89 15.28 -12.86 -5.05
CA ASP A 89 15.87 -14.13 -4.67
C ASP A 89 14.88 -15.27 -4.96
N PRO A 90 15.26 -16.26 -5.81
CA PRO A 90 14.37 -17.36 -6.16
C PRO A 90 14.07 -18.24 -4.95
N VAL A 91 12.79 -18.53 -4.74
CA VAL A 91 12.34 -19.40 -3.65
C VAL A 91 12.62 -20.85 -4.01
N GLY A 92 13.32 -21.56 -3.13
CA GLY A 92 13.57 -23.00 -3.26
C GLY A 92 14.49 -23.38 -4.44
N SER A 93 15.29 -22.46 -4.93
CA SER A 93 16.22 -22.68 -6.04
C SER A 93 17.62 -22.19 -5.69
N PRO A 94 18.70 -22.90 -6.09
CA PRO A 94 20.08 -22.46 -5.93
C PRO A 94 20.52 -21.40 -6.94
N ARG A 95 19.59 -20.87 -7.77
CA ARG A 95 19.94 -19.87 -8.77
C ARG A 95 20.36 -18.55 -8.13
N THR A 96 21.26 -17.86 -8.82
CA THR A 96 21.76 -16.55 -8.37
C THR A 96 20.63 -15.52 -8.36
N PRO A 97 20.49 -14.75 -7.27
CA PRO A 97 19.53 -13.65 -7.19
C PRO A 97 19.78 -12.62 -8.30
N VAL A 98 18.69 -12.01 -8.77
CA VAL A 98 18.74 -10.88 -9.71
C VAL A 98 18.80 -9.59 -8.89
N SER A 99 19.77 -8.72 -9.19
CA SER A 99 19.94 -7.45 -8.50
C SER A 99 19.95 -6.30 -9.50
N GLN A 100 19.28 -5.20 -9.17
CA GLN A 100 19.21 -3.99 -9.99
C GLN A 100 19.17 -2.75 -9.10
N GLU A 101 19.95 -1.73 -9.45
CA GLU A 101 19.89 -0.42 -8.83
C GLU A 101 18.92 0.49 -9.59
N ILE A 102 18.02 1.16 -8.87
CA ILE A 102 17.03 2.08 -9.42
C ILE A 102 17.01 3.32 -8.55
N THR A 103 17.10 4.50 -9.16
CA THR A 103 16.91 5.77 -8.43
C THR A 103 15.44 6.02 -8.19
N VAL A 104 15.06 6.20 -6.93
CA VAL A 104 13.68 6.32 -6.48
C VAL A 104 13.47 7.67 -5.79
N ARG A 105 12.35 8.31 -6.08
CA ARG A 105 11.85 9.49 -5.35
C ARG A 105 10.64 9.10 -4.51
N PRO A 106 10.45 9.72 -3.34
CA PRO A 106 9.21 9.54 -2.57
C PRO A 106 7.98 9.82 -3.43
N GLY A 107 7.00 8.91 -3.41
CA GLY A 107 5.79 9.00 -4.21
C GLY A 107 5.86 8.35 -5.61
N ASP A 108 7.05 7.99 -6.08
CA ASP A 108 7.21 7.37 -7.41
C ASP A 108 6.78 5.89 -7.43
N GLN A 109 6.38 5.43 -8.61
CA GLN A 109 6.33 4.02 -8.92
C GLN A 109 7.49 3.67 -9.86
N VAL A 110 8.37 2.78 -9.42
CA VAL A 110 9.49 2.26 -10.22
C VAL A 110 9.24 0.80 -10.61
N THR A 111 9.91 0.32 -11.65
CA THR A 111 9.70 -1.03 -12.17
C THR A 111 10.98 -1.85 -12.11
N LEU A 112 10.87 -3.06 -11.54
CA LEU A 112 11.89 -4.10 -11.56
C LEU A 112 11.42 -5.22 -12.49
N ILE A 113 12.26 -5.55 -13.47
CA ILE A 113 12.00 -6.67 -14.39
C ILE A 113 12.92 -7.82 -14.01
N ILE A 114 12.35 -8.98 -13.70
CA ILE A 114 13.08 -10.22 -13.44
C ILE A 114 12.99 -11.07 -14.70
N PRO A 115 14.12 -11.25 -15.40
CA PRO A 115 14.10 -11.97 -16.68
C PRO A 115 13.85 -13.47 -16.47
N ASN A 116 13.32 -14.11 -17.51
CA ASN A 116 13.24 -15.56 -17.57
C ASN A 116 14.66 -16.13 -17.80
N ARG A 117 15.15 -16.86 -16.83
CA ARG A 117 16.48 -17.52 -16.89
C ARG A 117 16.35 -19.01 -16.57
#